data_b6b6c65dace70cbeb895fdf259d307c8
#
_entry.id   b6b6c65dace70cbeb895fdf259d307c8
#
_cell.length_a   1.000
_cell.length_b   1.000
_cell.length_c   1.000
_cell.angle_alpha   90.00
_cell.angle_beta   90.00
_cell.angle_gamma   90.00
#
_symmetry.space_group_name_H-M   'P 1'
#
loop_
_entity.id
_entity.type
_entity.pdbx_description
1 polymer ?
#
loop_
_entity_poly.entity_id
_entity_poly.type
_entity_poly.pdbx_seq_one_letter_code
_entity_poly.pdbx_strand_id
1 'polypeptide(L)'
;MTTPVLDELDHKILSLLGEDARVSNRQIAADLGTTEGTVRARLKRLQQENLIRFSVVTDYRLEGTSNLALMWVHADPKDVRRLAKEIADLPTISSVLVTLGRASILATSLLQRLEDVVEIANNRILTLEGVRHVETSIVVRTLKYDYTMTKITRAG
;
A
#
# COMPACT_ATOMS: atom_id res chain seq x y z
N MET A 1 10.97 11.08 12.93
CA MET A 1 9.66 11.36 12.31
C MET A 1 8.67 11.45 13.45
N THR A 2 8.14 12.62 13.74
CA THR A 2 7.09 12.81 14.75
C THR A 2 5.82 12.12 14.26
N THR A 3 5.27 11.23 15.07
CA THR A 3 3.96 10.63 14.80
C THR A 3 2.93 11.77 14.79
N PRO A 4 2.13 11.94 13.74
CA PRO A 4 1.10 12.96 13.73
C PRO A 4 0.10 12.69 14.85
N VAL A 5 -0.18 13.70 15.66
CA VAL A 5 -1.12 13.59 16.78
C VAL A 5 -2.52 13.82 16.23
N LEU A 6 -3.32 12.76 16.19
CA LEU A 6 -4.76 12.82 15.94
C LEU A 6 -5.48 13.09 17.25
N ASP A 7 -6.44 13.99 17.26
CA ASP A 7 -7.33 14.21 18.38
C ASP A 7 -8.57 13.28 18.32
N GLU A 8 -9.39 13.33 19.37
CA GLU A 8 -10.58 12.48 19.46
C GLU A 8 -11.57 12.72 18.32
N LEU A 9 -11.72 13.97 17.86
CA LEU A 9 -12.58 14.30 16.75
C LEU A 9 -12.07 13.75 15.42
N ASP A 10 -10.75 13.78 15.19
CA ASP A 10 -10.13 13.18 14.03
C ASP A 10 -10.41 11.67 13.98
N HIS A 11 -10.22 10.98 15.12
CA HIS A 11 -10.50 9.53 15.21
C HIS A 11 -11.97 9.20 14.91
N LYS A 12 -12.91 9.99 15.42
CA LYS A 12 -14.35 9.79 15.15
C LYS A 12 -14.70 10.02 13.68
N ILE A 13 -14.15 11.06 13.05
CA ILE A 13 -14.30 11.33 11.62
C ILE A 13 -13.75 10.16 10.80
N LEU A 14 -12.56 9.67 11.13
CA LEU A 14 -11.93 8.56 10.43
C LEU A 14 -12.71 7.25 10.59
N SER A 15 -13.31 7.00 11.76
CA SER A 15 -14.16 5.82 11.97
C SER A 15 -15.37 5.83 11.04
N LEU A 16 -16.10 6.94 10.95
CA LEU A 16 -17.26 7.06 10.06
C LEU A 16 -16.89 6.91 8.58
N LEU A 17 -15.76 7.49 8.17
CA LEU A 17 -15.25 7.35 6.80
C LEU A 17 -14.73 5.94 6.51
N GLY A 18 -14.26 5.22 7.52
CA GLY A 18 -13.87 3.82 7.41
C GLY A 18 -15.05 2.87 7.17
N GLU A 19 -16.23 3.24 7.69
CA GLU A 19 -17.49 2.51 7.46
C GLU A 19 -18.10 2.85 6.09
N ASP A 20 -18.18 4.15 5.77
CA ASP A 20 -18.63 4.65 4.46
C ASP A 20 -17.87 5.90 4.04
N ALA A 21 -16.96 5.74 3.09
CA ALA A 21 -16.17 6.85 2.53
C ALA A 21 -17.01 7.86 1.72
N ARG A 22 -18.31 7.59 1.47
CA ARG A 22 -19.23 8.47 0.76
C ARG A 22 -20.08 9.34 1.68
N VAL A 23 -19.99 9.14 3.00
CA VAL A 23 -20.73 9.93 3.97
C VAL A 23 -20.41 11.42 3.79
N SER A 24 -21.44 12.27 3.76
CA SER A 24 -21.23 13.70 3.54
C SER A 24 -20.67 14.39 4.78
N ASN A 25 -19.89 15.47 4.59
CA ASN A 25 -19.38 16.27 5.70
C ASN A 25 -20.51 16.79 6.60
N ARG A 26 -21.67 17.09 6.03
CA ARG A 26 -22.87 17.51 6.77
C ARG A 26 -23.38 16.39 7.69
N GLN A 27 -23.41 15.14 7.19
CA GLN A 27 -23.85 14.00 7.99
C GLN A 27 -22.86 13.73 9.12
N ILE A 28 -21.55 13.69 8.81
CA ILE A 28 -20.48 13.53 9.83
C ILE A 28 -20.61 14.62 10.92
N ALA A 29 -20.87 15.87 10.51
CA ALA A 29 -21.02 16.99 11.45
C ALA A 29 -22.22 16.79 12.36
N ALA A 30 -23.35 16.33 11.81
CA ALA A 30 -24.57 16.04 12.58
C ALA A 30 -24.34 14.91 13.59
N ASP A 31 -23.73 13.80 13.16
CA ASP A 31 -23.48 12.61 13.97
C ASP A 31 -22.50 12.90 15.12
N LEU A 32 -21.55 13.81 14.90
CA LEU A 32 -20.52 14.17 15.90
C LEU A 32 -20.82 15.45 16.69
N GLY A 33 -21.99 16.08 16.47
CA GLY A 33 -22.38 17.31 17.18
C GLY A 33 -21.45 18.50 16.91
N THR A 34 -20.93 18.61 15.68
CA THR A 34 -20.00 19.67 15.25
C THR A 34 -20.51 20.42 14.01
N THR A 35 -19.70 21.28 13.41
CA THR A 35 -20.09 22.01 12.19
C THR A 35 -19.48 21.36 10.94
N GLU A 36 -20.16 21.49 9.80
CA GLU A 36 -19.64 21.02 8.50
C GLU A 36 -18.29 21.68 8.16
N GLY A 37 -18.13 22.96 8.50
CA GLY A 37 -16.88 23.69 8.31
C GLY A 37 -15.73 23.08 9.09
N THR A 38 -15.97 22.65 10.33
CA THR A 38 -14.98 21.96 11.18
C THR A 38 -14.56 20.63 10.53
N VAL A 39 -15.53 19.80 10.13
CA VAL A 39 -15.26 18.52 9.46
C VAL A 39 -14.43 18.72 8.19
N ARG A 40 -14.83 19.68 7.34
CA ARG A 40 -14.12 20.02 6.11
C ARG A 40 -12.68 20.47 6.35
N ALA A 41 -12.44 21.30 7.36
CA ALA A 41 -11.09 21.78 7.72
C ALA A 41 -10.21 20.61 8.19
N ARG A 42 -10.77 19.70 9.02
CA ARG A 42 -10.06 18.51 9.51
C ARG A 42 -9.68 17.57 8.37
N LEU A 43 -10.61 17.24 7.50
CA LEU A 43 -10.35 16.38 6.34
C LEU A 43 -9.29 16.97 5.42
N LYS A 44 -9.35 18.29 5.16
CA LYS A 44 -8.35 18.98 4.36
C LYS A 44 -6.95 18.86 4.99
N ARG A 45 -6.83 19.08 6.30
CA ARG A 45 -5.57 18.92 7.03
C ARG A 45 -5.05 17.48 6.91
N LEU A 46 -5.89 16.49 7.23
CA LEU A 46 -5.51 15.07 7.18
C LEU A 46 -5.02 14.64 5.79
N GLN A 47 -5.65 15.16 4.72
CA GLN A 47 -5.20 14.92 3.35
C GLN A 47 -3.86 15.62 3.04
N GLN A 48 -3.71 16.89 3.44
CA GLN A 48 -2.48 17.65 3.20
C GLN A 48 -1.26 17.05 3.94
N GLU A 49 -1.49 16.50 5.12
CA GLU A 49 -0.47 15.81 5.92
C GLU A 49 -0.23 14.36 5.46
N ASN A 50 -0.92 13.89 4.40
CA ASN A 50 -0.89 12.51 3.90
C ASN A 50 -1.25 11.46 4.96
N LEU A 51 -2.17 11.79 5.87
CA LEU A 51 -2.68 10.86 6.87
C LEU A 51 -3.86 10.05 6.37
N ILE A 52 -4.59 10.59 5.38
CA ILE A 52 -5.68 9.90 4.68
C ILE A 52 -5.56 10.07 3.17
N ARG A 53 -6.10 9.11 2.44
CA ARG A 53 -6.29 9.18 0.99
C ARG A 53 -7.63 8.54 0.64
N PHE A 54 -8.43 9.24 -0.16
CA PHE A 54 -9.60 8.64 -0.79
C PHE A 54 -9.16 7.93 -2.08
N SER A 55 -9.50 6.67 -2.22
CA SER A 55 -9.17 5.84 -3.38
C SER A 55 -10.32 4.91 -3.69
N VAL A 56 -10.47 4.54 -4.94
CA VAL A 56 -11.36 3.47 -5.36
C VAL A 56 -10.57 2.16 -5.29
N VAL A 57 -11.12 1.19 -4.58
CA VAL A 57 -10.61 -0.18 -4.59
C VAL A 57 -11.41 -0.97 -5.60
N THR A 58 -10.73 -1.52 -6.60
CA THR A 58 -11.32 -2.37 -7.62
C THR A 58 -10.85 -3.81 -7.46
N ASP A 59 -11.68 -4.75 -7.87
CA ASP A 59 -11.26 -6.14 -7.96
C ASP A 59 -10.24 -6.27 -9.10
N TYR A 60 -9.03 -6.70 -8.78
CA TYR A 60 -7.94 -6.84 -9.77
C TYR A 60 -8.30 -7.80 -10.92
N ARG A 61 -9.27 -8.71 -10.74
CA ARG A 61 -9.78 -9.59 -11.79
C ARG A 61 -10.48 -8.83 -12.92
N LEU A 62 -10.99 -7.63 -12.66
CA LEU A 62 -11.62 -6.78 -13.67
C LEU A 62 -10.65 -6.34 -14.76
N GLU A 63 -9.37 -6.24 -14.45
CA GLU A 63 -8.31 -5.86 -15.39
C GLU A 63 -7.63 -7.08 -16.04
N GLY A 64 -8.20 -8.30 -15.86
CA GLY A 64 -7.62 -9.54 -16.36
C GLY A 64 -6.38 -10.01 -15.59
N THR A 65 -5.98 -9.30 -14.53
CA THR A 65 -4.89 -9.71 -13.65
C THR A 65 -5.45 -10.68 -12.60
N SER A 66 -5.14 -11.96 -12.72
CA SER A 66 -5.69 -13.01 -11.84
C SER A 66 -4.67 -13.56 -10.85
N ASN A 67 -3.39 -13.22 -11.01
CA ASN A 67 -2.31 -13.82 -10.25
C ASN A 67 -1.60 -12.78 -9.41
N LEU A 68 -1.66 -12.91 -8.09
CA LEU A 68 -0.84 -12.14 -7.15
C LEU A 68 0.44 -12.92 -6.87
N ALA A 69 1.57 -12.36 -7.27
CA ALA A 69 2.89 -12.89 -6.98
C ALA A 69 3.51 -12.18 -5.77
N LEU A 70 4.12 -12.95 -4.89
CA LEU A 70 4.94 -12.50 -3.78
C LEU A 70 6.40 -12.85 -4.10
N MET A 71 7.29 -11.88 -4.04
CA MET A 71 8.72 -12.04 -4.31
C MET A 71 9.52 -11.66 -3.07
N TRP A 72 10.11 -12.65 -2.43
CA TRP A 72 10.95 -12.50 -1.25
C TRP A 72 12.40 -12.30 -1.68
N VAL A 73 12.91 -11.09 -1.55
CA VAL A 73 14.25 -10.73 -2.02
C VAL A 73 15.22 -10.76 -0.85
N HIS A 74 16.26 -11.57 -1.00
CA HIS A 74 17.39 -11.67 -0.08
C HIS A 74 18.52 -10.78 -0.61
N ALA A 75 18.88 -9.78 0.15
CA ALA A 75 19.84 -8.77 -0.26
C ALA A 75 20.90 -8.53 0.81
N ASP A 76 22.03 -7.96 0.40
CA ASP A 76 23.04 -7.48 1.35
C ASP A 76 22.46 -6.35 2.20
N PRO A 77 22.64 -6.38 3.54
CA PRO A 77 22.02 -5.39 4.44
C PRO A 77 22.33 -3.92 4.07
N LYS A 78 23.53 -3.67 3.54
CA LYS A 78 23.95 -2.33 3.09
C LYS A 78 23.16 -1.83 1.88
N ASP A 79 22.67 -2.73 1.03
CA ASP A 79 22.01 -2.42 -0.24
C ASP A 79 20.47 -2.38 -0.14
N VAL A 80 19.88 -2.89 0.95
CA VAL A 80 18.43 -3.05 1.10
C VAL A 80 17.65 -1.77 0.77
N ARG A 81 18.10 -0.60 1.26
CA ARG A 81 17.39 0.66 1.04
C ARG A 81 17.43 1.08 -0.43
N ARG A 82 18.55 0.92 -1.10
CA ARG A 82 18.73 1.22 -2.52
C ARG A 82 17.89 0.26 -3.36
N LEU A 83 18.03 -1.04 -3.12
CA LEU A 83 17.30 -2.08 -3.85
C LEU A 83 15.77 -1.94 -3.69
N ALA A 84 15.29 -1.66 -2.47
CA ALA A 84 13.87 -1.45 -2.25
C ALA A 84 13.33 -0.29 -3.10
N LYS A 85 14.12 0.77 -3.30
CA LYS A 85 13.73 1.89 -4.17
C LYS A 85 13.76 1.49 -5.64
N GLU A 86 14.83 0.86 -6.11
CA GLU A 86 14.96 0.40 -7.50
C GLU A 86 13.84 -0.58 -7.87
N ILE A 87 13.50 -1.51 -6.97
CA ILE A 87 12.38 -2.43 -7.18
C ILE A 87 11.04 -1.69 -7.19
N ALA A 88 10.86 -0.67 -6.34
CA ALA A 88 9.63 0.12 -6.30
C ALA A 88 9.42 0.97 -7.57
N ASP A 89 10.49 1.32 -8.28
CA ASP A 89 10.44 2.07 -9.54
C ASP A 89 10.06 1.17 -10.75
N LEU A 90 10.00 -0.16 -10.57
CA LEU A 90 9.56 -1.08 -11.62
C LEU A 90 8.02 -0.98 -11.79
N PRO A 91 7.50 -0.68 -13.00
CA PRO A 91 6.07 -0.44 -13.21
C PRO A 91 5.19 -1.68 -12.97
N THR A 92 5.77 -2.87 -13.03
CA THR A 92 5.08 -4.14 -12.76
C THR A 92 4.92 -4.44 -11.28
N ILE A 93 5.59 -3.70 -10.40
CA ILE A 93 5.57 -3.92 -8.96
C ILE A 93 4.44 -3.08 -8.32
N SER A 94 3.56 -3.76 -7.59
CA SER A 94 2.42 -3.15 -6.92
C SER A 94 2.75 -2.65 -5.52
N SER A 95 3.65 -3.35 -4.80
CA SER A 95 4.13 -2.90 -3.49
C SER A 95 5.53 -3.40 -3.18
N VAL A 96 6.24 -2.64 -2.34
CA VAL A 96 7.57 -3.02 -1.81
C VAL A 96 7.60 -2.74 -0.32
N LEU A 97 7.93 -3.76 0.45
CA LEU A 97 8.05 -3.72 1.90
C LEU A 97 9.45 -4.14 2.31
N VAL A 98 10.14 -3.32 3.09
CA VAL A 98 11.39 -3.73 3.74
C VAL A 98 11.03 -4.49 5.00
N THR A 99 11.58 -5.69 5.16
CA THR A 99 11.24 -6.63 6.24
C THR A 99 12.45 -6.90 7.13
N LEU A 100 12.15 -7.23 8.37
CA LEU A 100 13.12 -7.80 9.30
C LEU A 100 12.80 -9.29 9.45
N GLY A 101 13.70 -10.16 8.99
CA GLY A 101 13.47 -11.59 9.02
C GLY A 101 14.29 -12.33 7.98
N ARG A 102 13.75 -13.44 7.48
CA ARG A 102 14.41 -14.32 6.52
C ARG A 102 14.76 -13.63 5.20
N ALA A 103 13.86 -12.85 4.66
CA ALA A 103 14.10 -12.00 3.50
C ALA A 103 14.26 -10.53 3.91
N SER A 104 14.92 -9.74 3.11
CA SER A 104 15.15 -8.32 3.36
C SER A 104 14.05 -7.42 2.78
N ILE A 105 13.45 -7.86 1.65
CA ILE A 105 12.42 -7.11 0.94
C ILE A 105 11.33 -8.10 0.51
N LEU A 106 10.07 -7.68 0.63
CA LEU A 106 8.94 -8.32 -0.02
C LEU A 106 8.41 -7.37 -1.09
N ALA A 107 8.43 -7.82 -2.33
CA ALA A 107 7.79 -7.16 -3.44
C ALA A 107 6.54 -7.94 -3.88
N THR A 108 5.50 -7.25 -4.32
CA THR A 108 4.30 -7.88 -4.87
C THR A 108 4.03 -7.38 -6.28
N SER A 109 3.44 -8.25 -7.09
CA SER A 109 3.02 -7.92 -8.46
C SER A 109 1.70 -8.58 -8.78
N LEU A 110 0.84 -7.87 -9.50
CA LEU A 110 -0.36 -8.44 -10.10
C LEU A 110 -0.06 -8.79 -11.57
N LEU A 111 -0.26 -10.05 -11.92
CA LEU A 111 0.16 -10.59 -13.21
C LEU A 111 -1.04 -11.14 -14.00
N GLN A 112 -1.03 -10.92 -15.31
CA GLN A 112 -1.99 -11.56 -16.22
C GLN A 112 -1.58 -13.01 -16.49
N ARG A 113 -0.30 -13.27 -16.65
CA ARG A 113 0.27 -14.58 -16.97
C ARG A 113 1.26 -15.01 -15.89
N LEU A 114 1.26 -16.29 -15.55
CA LEU A 114 2.19 -16.83 -14.56
C LEU A 114 3.65 -16.75 -15.01
N GLU A 115 3.90 -16.83 -16.32
CA GLU A 115 5.24 -16.77 -16.88
C GLU A 115 5.90 -15.41 -16.63
N ASP A 116 5.10 -14.34 -16.48
CA ASP A 116 5.63 -12.99 -16.24
C ASP A 116 6.37 -12.88 -14.89
N VAL A 117 6.06 -13.79 -13.93
CA VAL A 117 6.80 -13.83 -12.66
C VAL A 117 8.27 -14.16 -12.86
N VAL A 118 8.58 -15.04 -13.81
CA VAL A 118 9.96 -15.43 -14.11
C VAL A 118 10.73 -14.26 -14.70
N GLU A 119 10.11 -13.51 -15.62
CA GLU A 119 10.72 -12.30 -16.19
C GLU A 119 11.02 -11.26 -15.11
N ILE A 120 10.07 -10.98 -14.22
CA ILE A 120 10.26 -9.99 -13.17
C ILE A 120 11.31 -10.46 -12.15
N ALA A 121 11.17 -11.68 -11.64
CA ALA A 121 12.06 -12.19 -10.60
C ALA A 121 13.49 -12.37 -11.09
N ASN A 122 13.69 -13.03 -12.25
CA ASN A 122 15.02 -13.41 -12.72
C ASN A 122 15.70 -12.31 -13.55
N ASN A 123 14.94 -11.62 -14.42
CA ASN A 123 15.54 -10.69 -15.37
C ASN A 123 15.50 -9.24 -14.88
N ARG A 124 14.65 -8.90 -13.91
CA ARG A 124 14.56 -7.55 -13.37
C ARG A 124 15.11 -7.43 -11.95
N ILE A 125 14.76 -8.36 -11.04
CA ILE A 125 15.14 -8.25 -9.64
C ILE A 125 16.45 -8.96 -9.34
N LEU A 126 16.60 -10.22 -9.76
CA LEU A 126 17.80 -11.01 -9.44
C LEU A 126 19.08 -10.44 -10.08
N THR A 127 18.96 -9.67 -11.16
CA THR A 127 20.08 -9.03 -11.85
C THR A 127 20.57 -7.74 -11.17
N LEU A 128 19.84 -7.22 -10.17
CA LEU A 128 20.26 -6.04 -9.43
C LEU A 128 21.46 -6.37 -8.53
N GLU A 129 22.46 -5.50 -8.58
CA GLU A 129 23.65 -5.66 -7.75
C GLU A 129 23.31 -5.66 -6.26
N GLY A 130 23.77 -6.66 -5.52
CA GLY A 130 23.49 -6.84 -4.09
C GLY A 130 22.27 -7.72 -3.80
N VAL A 131 21.52 -8.15 -4.81
CA VAL A 131 20.50 -9.21 -4.67
C VAL A 131 21.22 -10.57 -4.68
N ARG A 132 20.96 -11.37 -3.64
CA ARG A 132 21.56 -12.71 -3.49
C ARG A 132 20.63 -13.79 -4.01
N HIS A 133 19.35 -13.65 -3.77
CA HIS A 133 18.36 -14.65 -4.09
C HIS A 133 16.96 -14.05 -4.10
N VAL A 134 16.05 -14.62 -4.92
CA VAL A 134 14.65 -14.27 -4.98
C VAL A 134 13.81 -15.54 -4.89
N GLU A 135 12.99 -15.63 -3.85
CA GLU A 135 11.97 -16.69 -3.73
C GLU A 135 10.64 -16.12 -4.23
N THR A 136 9.92 -16.89 -5.04
CA THR A 136 8.62 -16.46 -5.57
C THR A 136 7.50 -17.38 -5.05
N SER A 137 6.35 -16.77 -4.75
CA SER A 137 5.14 -17.50 -4.38
C SER A 137 3.96 -16.90 -5.12
N ILE A 138 3.07 -17.76 -5.63
CA ILE A 138 1.81 -17.33 -6.23
C ILE A 138 0.70 -17.52 -5.23
N VAL A 139 -0.10 -16.49 -5.00
CA VAL A 139 -1.27 -16.58 -4.13
C VAL A 139 -2.38 -17.34 -4.87
N VAL A 140 -2.69 -18.52 -4.39
CA VAL A 140 -3.74 -19.35 -5.00
C VAL A 140 -5.15 -19.01 -4.50
N ARG A 141 -5.26 -18.38 -3.32
CA ARG A 141 -6.54 -17.98 -2.74
C ARG A 141 -6.36 -16.87 -1.72
N THR A 142 -7.17 -15.83 -1.80
CA THR A 142 -7.29 -14.78 -0.78
C THR A 142 -8.57 -15.02 0.02
N LEU A 143 -8.46 -15.18 1.32
CA LEU A 143 -9.61 -15.35 2.22
C LEU A 143 -10.06 -14.02 2.84
N LYS A 144 -9.09 -13.12 3.10
CA LYS A 144 -9.34 -11.78 3.63
C LYS A 144 -8.21 -10.87 3.17
N TYR A 145 -8.56 -9.68 2.70
CA TYR A 145 -7.62 -8.62 2.40
C TYR A 145 -8.26 -7.28 2.79
N ASP A 146 -7.80 -6.70 3.87
CA ASP A 146 -8.32 -5.44 4.40
C ASP A 146 -7.38 -4.30 4.00
N TYR A 147 -7.91 -3.31 3.27
CA TYR A 147 -7.15 -2.18 2.74
C TYR A 147 -7.32 -0.90 3.58
N THR A 148 -8.06 -0.96 4.68
CA THR A 148 -8.39 0.24 5.47
C THR A 148 -7.17 0.85 6.15
N MET A 149 -6.11 0.05 6.38
CA MET A 149 -4.87 0.53 6.99
C MET A 149 -3.67 0.19 6.12
N THR A 150 -3.04 1.23 5.57
CA THR A 150 -1.78 1.11 4.83
C THR A 150 -0.92 2.34 5.03
N LYS A 151 0.38 2.21 4.83
CA LYS A 151 1.27 3.37 4.79
C LYS A 151 1.03 4.12 3.49
N ILE A 152 0.57 5.37 3.60
CA ILE A 152 0.42 6.24 2.43
C ILE A 152 1.82 6.67 1.99
N THR A 153 2.22 6.27 0.80
CA THR A 153 3.43 6.74 0.13
C THR A 153 3.04 7.80 -0.90
N ARG A 154 3.91 8.80 -1.12
CA ARG A 154 3.71 9.72 -2.24
C ARG A 154 3.86 8.90 -3.52
N ALA A 155 2.90 9.04 -4.43
CA ALA A 155 3.13 8.62 -5.81
C ALA A 155 4.33 9.42 -6.32
N GLY A 156 5.33 8.72 -6.84
CA GLY A 156 6.47 9.35 -7.49
C GLY A 156 6.04 10.13 -8.72
#